data_093a441898365806ce9faefbb83b1ca1
#
_entry.id   093a441898365806ce9faefbb83b1ca1
#
_cell.length_a   1.000
_cell.length_b   1.000
_cell.length_c   1.000
_cell.angle_alpha   90.00
_cell.angle_beta   90.00
_cell.angle_gamma   90.00
#
_symmetry.space_group_name_H-M   'P 1'
#
loop_
_entity.id
_entity.type
_entity.pdbx_description
1 polymer ?
#
loop_
_entity_poly.entity_id
_entity_poly.type
_entity_poly.pdbx_seq_one_letter_code
_entity_poly.pdbx_strand_id
1 'polypeptide(L)'
;MFKDPYFLLLLGFIPLLVLPKRRPQALPFPAFGCLKGAGGSWRTRLIKLPVLLRIGALVLFVLALANPVRTLRTIRYGEGLDVILAIDVSTSMLAEDFTVGNQRQNRLEVVKMVVADFVRKRQDDRIGVVVFGKDPYTLSPLTWDRQWLTQQLQRVEIGMVEDGTAIGAAIVAAANRLKDSPAEEKVIILLTDGVNNVTTVEPALAAQTAAALGIRIYTIGVGSLGPVPYPTTDAFGRTRYVSVQINLDEDLLRHIAEVTGGQYYFAANTEELQEIYEEIDRLEQTPMEIPEYQIQAPLYLYFLLGGLVLLLLEILLRETWLRRIP
;
A
#
# COMPACT_ATOMS: atom_id res chain seq x y z
N MET A 1 2.00 20.19 -15.43
CA MET A 1 0.97 21.11 -14.91
C MET A 1 1.69 22.19 -14.10
N PHE A 2 1.16 23.42 -14.01
CA PHE A 2 1.76 24.48 -13.19
C PHE A 2 1.01 24.57 -11.87
N LYS A 3 1.74 24.62 -10.77
CA LYS A 3 1.15 24.75 -9.42
C LYS A 3 0.64 26.19 -9.20
N ASP A 4 1.41 27.18 -9.67
CA ASP A 4 1.14 28.60 -9.45
C ASP A 4 1.04 29.36 -10.79
N PRO A 5 0.00 29.13 -11.63
CA PRO A 5 -0.11 29.66 -12.99
C PRO A 5 -0.18 31.20 -13.06
N TYR A 6 -0.53 31.87 -11.98
CA TYR A 6 -0.65 33.34 -11.92
C TYR A 6 0.66 34.06 -12.25
N PHE A 7 1.81 33.45 -11.91
CA PHE A 7 3.11 34.03 -12.22
C PHE A 7 3.39 34.12 -13.73
N LEU A 8 2.70 33.35 -14.58
CA LEU A 8 2.82 33.49 -16.03
C LEU A 8 2.37 34.86 -16.54
N LEU A 9 1.53 35.58 -15.80
CA LEU A 9 1.13 36.98 -16.15
C LEU A 9 2.35 37.91 -16.15
N LEU A 10 3.39 37.60 -15.39
CA LEU A 10 4.66 38.38 -15.37
C LEU A 10 5.37 38.37 -16.73
N LEU A 11 5.10 37.36 -17.60
CA LEU A 11 5.64 37.36 -18.98
C LEU A 11 5.21 38.60 -19.77
N GLY A 12 4.03 39.16 -19.50
CA GLY A 12 3.53 40.40 -20.12
C GLY A 12 4.36 41.65 -19.75
N PHE A 13 5.05 41.62 -18.63
CA PHE A 13 5.91 42.74 -18.18
C PHE A 13 7.35 42.66 -18.70
N ILE A 14 7.78 41.54 -19.26
CA ILE A 14 9.17 41.36 -19.77
C ILE A 14 9.51 42.39 -20.84
N PRO A 15 8.65 42.72 -21.83
CA PRO A 15 8.94 43.77 -22.81
C PRO A 15 9.19 45.14 -22.18
N LEU A 16 8.43 45.48 -21.13
CA LEU A 16 8.57 46.74 -20.40
C LEU A 16 9.91 46.86 -19.68
N LEU A 17 10.44 45.77 -19.15
CA LEU A 17 11.74 45.71 -18.45
C LEU A 17 12.93 45.78 -19.44
N VAL A 18 12.77 45.31 -20.65
CA VAL A 18 13.81 45.26 -21.68
C VAL A 18 13.84 46.50 -22.58
N LEU A 19 12.77 47.28 -22.62
CA LEU A 19 12.76 48.51 -23.37
C LEU A 19 13.86 49.47 -22.91
N PRO A 20 14.65 50.04 -23.83
CA PRO A 20 15.76 50.92 -23.46
C PRO A 20 15.16 52.23 -22.88
N LYS A 21 15.34 52.43 -21.55
CA LYS A 21 14.78 53.58 -20.80
C LYS A 21 15.39 54.93 -21.19
N ARG A 22 16.52 54.95 -21.92
CA ARG A 22 17.16 56.22 -22.37
C ARG A 22 17.76 56.01 -23.75
N ARG A 23 17.53 56.96 -24.66
CA ARG A 23 18.34 57.05 -25.88
C ARG A 23 19.77 57.42 -25.45
N PRO A 24 20.81 56.70 -25.90
CA PRO A 24 22.18 57.11 -25.62
C PRO A 24 22.36 58.55 -26.14
N GLN A 25 22.86 59.41 -25.32
CA GLN A 25 23.28 60.77 -25.76
C GLN A 25 24.34 60.55 -26.83
N ALA A 26 23.96 60.85 -28.10
CA ALA A 26 24.90 60.76 -29.21
C ALA A 26 25.81 62.00 -29.08
N LEU A 27 27.08 61.80 -28.74
CA LEU A 27 28.07 62.87 -28.90
C LEU A 27 28.26 63.11 -30.39
N PRO A 28 28.08 64.38 -30.86
CA PRO A 28 28.32 64.72 -32.23
C PRO A 28 29.82 64.63 -32.55
N PHE A 29 30.24 63.62 -33.26
CA PHE A 29 31.64 63.46 -33.66
C PHE A 29 31.79 63.94 -35.11
N PRO A 30 32.54 65.03 -35.41
CA PRO A 30 32.57 65.70 -36.72
C PRO A 30 33.04 64.79 -37.88
N ALA A 31 33.82 63.75 -37.59
CA ALA A 31 34.39 62.85 -38.61
C ALA A 31 33.55 61.66 -38.99
N PHE A 32 32.27 61.56 -38.62
CA PHE A 32 31.40 60.40 -38.94
C PHE A 32 31.12 60.21 -40.45
N GLY A 33 31.38 61.23 -41.28
CA GLY A 33 31.26 61.13 -42.71
C GLY A 33 32.27 60.20 -43.40
N CYS A 34 33.45 60.02 -42.82
CA CYS A 34 34.51 59.14 -43.32
C CYS A 34 34.29 57.65 -43.05
N LEU A 35 33.36 57.29 -42.14
CA LEU A 35 33.06 55.90 -41.75
C LEU A 35 31.88 55.26 -42.51
N LYS A 36 31.28 55.96 -43.49
CA LYS A 36 30.16 55.46 -44.31
C LYS A 36 30.46 54.20 -45.12
N GLY A 37 31.71 53.73 -45.21
CA GLY A 37 32.11 52.51 -45.91
C GLY A 37 32.50 51.31 -45.02
N ALA A 38 32.44 51.43 -43.70
CA ALA A 38 32.73 50.33 -42.80
C ALA A 38 31.57 49.34 -42.80
N GLY A 39 31.71 48.25 -43.58
CA GLY A 39 30.74 47.16 -43.63
C GLY A 39 30.48 46.60 -42.21
N GLY A 40 29.26 46.24 -41.94
CA GLY A 40 28.82 45.73 -40.66
C GLY A 40 29.66 44.52 -40.21
N SER A 41 30.45 44.71 -39.16
CA SER A 41 31.21 43.62 -38.54
C SER A 41 30.28 42.58 -37.94
N TRP A 42 30.67 41.30 -37.93
CA TRP A 42 29.92 40.23 -37.23
C TRP A 42 29.62 40.59 -35.77
N ARG A 43 30.48 41.40 -35.12
CA ARG A 43 30.25 41.96 -33.78
C ARG A 43 29.02 42.86 -33.70
N THR A 44 28.68 43.63 -34.74
CA THR A 44 27.48 44.46 -34.77
C THR A 44 26.20 43.66 -34.91
N ARG A 45 26.28 42.44 -35.48
CA ARG A 45 25.13 41.48 -35.50
C ARG A 45 24.89 40.86 -34.14
N LEU A 46 25.93 40.66 -33.33
CA LEU A 46 25.85 40.06 -32.01
C LEU A 46 25.45 41.04 -30.90
N ILE A 47 25.31 42.34 -31.20
CA ILE A 47 24.89 43.37 -30.23
C ILE A 47 23.52 43.08 -29.58
N LYS A 48 22.64 42.36 -30.27
CA LYS A 48 21.32 41.96 -29.77
C LYS A 48 21.33 40.69 -28.90
N LEU A 49 22.45 39.92 -28.94
CA LEU A 49 22.54 38.64 -28.25
C LEU A 49 22.38 38.76 -26.68
N PRO A 50 23.04 39.71 -26.01
CA PRO A 50 22.85 39.88 -24.55
C PRO A 50 21.41 40.19 -24.18
N VAL A 51 20.71 40.97 -25.00
CA VAL A 51 19.29 41.29 -24.77
C VAL A 51 18.42 40.06 -24.90
N LEU A 52 18.69 39.21 -25.90
CA LEU A 52 17.97 37.93 -26.08
C LEU A 52 18.24 36.97 -24.92
N LEU A 53 19.50 36.87 -24.46
CA LEU A 53 19.87 36.05 -23.32
C LEU A 53 19.16 36.52 -22.05
N ARG A 54 19.07 37.84 -21.81
CA ARG A 54 18.34 38.42 -20.69
C ARG A 54 16.84 38.10 -20.75
N ILE A 55 16.22 38.24 -21.93
CA ILE A 55 14.81 37.87 -22.11
C ILE A 55 14.63 36.38 -21.80
N GLY A 56 15.49 35.51 -22.34
CA GLY A 56 15.44 34.07 -22.07
C GLY A 56 15.59 33.74 -20.58
N ALA A 57 16.52 34.40 -19.86
CA ALA A 57 16.71 34.23 -18.43
C ALA A 57 15.46 34.64 -17.65
N LEU A 58 14.86 35.81 -17.98
CA LEU A 58 13.63 36.28 -17.33
C LEU A 58 12.45 35.33 -17.59
N VAL A 59 12.31 34.81 -18.80
CA VAL A 59 11.27 33.82 -19.13
C VAL A 59 11.45 32.56 -18.26
N LEU A 60 12.69 32.03 -18.17
CA LEU A 60 12.98 30.86 -17.35
C LEU A 60 12.72 31.10 -15.85
N PHE A 61 13.02 32.29 -15.32
CA PHE A 61 12.70 32.64 -13.95
C PHE A 61 11.19 32.70 -13.71
N VAL A 62 10.44 33.29 -14.63
CA VAL A 62 8.95 33.31 -14.54
C VAL A 62 8.41 31.88 -14.59
N LEU A 63 8.93 31.02 -15.45
CA LEU A 63 8.54 29.62 -15.52
C LEU A 63 8.92 28.86 -14.22
N ALA A 64 10.07 29.19 -13.61
CA ALA A 64 10.45 28.64 -12.31
C ALA A 64 9.47 29.07 -11.19
N LEU A 65 9.07 30.35 -11.18
CA LEU A 65 8.05 30.87 -10.24
C LEU A 65 6.69 30.22 -10.43
N ALA A 66 6.29 29.91 -11.68
CA ALA A 66 5.04 29.21 -12.00
C ALA A 66 5.05 27.74 -11.51
N ASN A 67 6.20 27.26 -11.01
CA ASN A 67 6.42 25.97 -10.37
C ASN A 67 5.82 24.80 -11.19
N PRO A 68 6.41 24.47 -12.36
CA PRO A 68 5.96 23.34 -13.15
C PRO A 68 6.19 22.04 -12.38
N VAL A 69 5.15 21.21 -12.28
CA VAL A 69 5.17 19.93 -11.58
C VAL A 69 4.95 18.77 -12.55
N ARG A 70 5.68 17.69 -12.31
CA ARG A 70 5.48 16.41 -13.00
C ARG A 70 4.85 15.42 -12.01
N THR A 71 3.73 14.84 -12.39
CA THR A 71 3.13 13.73 -11.63
C THR A 71 4.00 12.49 -11.82
N LEU A 72 4.60 11.98 -10.74
CA LEU A 72 5.49 10.84 -10.79
C LEU A 72 4.77 9.52 -10.53
N ARG A 73 3.81 9.51 -9.64
CA ARG A 73 2.96 8.35 -9.33
C ARG A 73 1.64 8.84 -8.75
N THR A 74 0.59 8.14 -9.10
CA THR A 74 -0.65 8.13 -8.35
C THR A 74 -0.50 7.02 -7.32
N ILE A 75 -0.37 7.36 -6.03
CA ILE A 75 -0.52 6.38 -4.97
C ILE A 75 -2.00 6.37 -4.65
N ARG A 76 -2.65 5.27 -4.99
CA ARG A 76 -3.99 4.97 -4.49
C ARG A 76 -3.78 4.43 -3.09
N TYR A 77 -4.02 5.23 -2.07
CA TYR A 77 -4.34 4.69 -0.77
C TYR A 77 -5.79 4.25 -0.89
N GLY A 78 -6.00 3.00 -1.32
CA GLY A 78 -7.27 2.36 -1.09
C GLY A 78 -7.41 2.31 0.43
N GLU A 79 -8.52 2.75 0.97
CA GLU A 79 -8.96 2.35 2.30
C GLU A 79 -9.36 0.88 2.16
N GLY A 80 -8.35 0.03 1.93
CA GLY A 80 -8.52 -1.41 1.90
C GLY A 80 -8.94 -1.88 3.28
N LEU A 81 -9.54 -3.04 3.32
CA LEU A 81 -9.86 -3.73 4.56
C LEU A 81 -8.58 -4.07 5.34
N ASP A 82 -8.68 -3.98 6.64
CA ASP A 82 -7.70 -4.60 7.52
C ASP A 82 -8.23 -5.95 8.00
N VAL A 83 -7.59 -7.01 7.55
CA VAL A 83 -8.00 -8.39 7.83
C VAL A 83 -6.96 -9.08 8.71
N ILE A 84 -7.41 -9.67 9.81
CA ILE A 84 -6.60 -10.62 10.59
C ILE A 84 -7.17 -12.03 10.40
N LEU A 85 -6.31 -12.92 9.91
CA LEU A 85 -6.60 -14.35 9.83
C LEU A 85 -6.17 -15.01 11.14
N ALA A 86 -7.12 -15.51 11.91
CA ALA A 86 -6.87 -16.26 13.15
C ALA A 86 -7.00 -17.76 12.84
N ILE A 87 -5.88 -18.46 12.81
CA ILE A 87 -5.80 -19.86 12.34
C ILE A 87 -5.47 -20.76 13.53
N ASP A 88 -6.33 -21.75 13.76
CA ASP A 88 -6.11 -22.81 14.74
C ASP A 88 -4.96 -23.73 14.27
N VAL A 89 -4.01 -23.98 15.16
CA VAL A 89 -2.87 -24.89 14.94
C VAL A 89 -2.80 -25.96 16.02
N SER A 90 -3.92 -26.24 16.69
CA SER A 90 -4.06 -27.32 17.63
C SER A 90 -3.89 -28.69 16.97
N THR A 91 -3.66 -29.72 17.77
CA THR A 91 -3.41 -31.07 17.27
C THR A 91 -4.60 -31.66 16.51
N SER A 92 -5.85 -31.21 16.76
CA SER A 92 -7.02 -31.64 15.97
C SER A 92 -6.89 -31.34 14.48
N MET A 93 -6.20 -30.27 14.11
CA MET A 93 -5.91 -29.89 12.72
C MET A 93 -5.04 -30.91 11.95
N LEU A 94 -4.47 -31.91 12.63
CA LEU A 94 -3.79 -33.07 11.99
C LEU A 94 -4.76 -34.03 11.30
N ALA A 95 -6.06 -33.98 11.58
CA ALA A 95 -7.04 -34.88 10.97
C ALA A 95 -6.96 -34.79 9.43
N GLU A 96 -6.94 -35.96 8.78
CA GLU A 96 -6.81 -36.09 7.32
C GLU A 96 -8.17 -36.42 6.68
N ASP A 97 -9.13 -35.55 6.87
CA ASP A 97 -10.49 -35.68 6.34
C ASP A 97 -10.75 -34.82 5.08
N PHE A 98 -9.78 -34.03 4.67
CA PHE A 98 -9.82 -33.27 3.45
C PHE A 98 -9.11 -34.00 2.29
N THR A 99 -9.52 -33.66 1.06
CA THR A 99 -8.94 -34.24 -0.15
C THR A 99 -8.56 -33.12 -1.10
N VAL A 100 -7.33 -33.13 -1.62
CA VAL A 100 -6.86 -32.23 -2.67
C VAL A 100 -6.47 -33.07 -3.87
N GLY A 101 -7.22 -32.95 -4.96
CA GLY A 101 -7.11 -33.87 -6.08
C GLY A 101 -7.47 -35.32 -5.65
N ASN A 102 -6.48 -36.21 -5.62
CA ASN A 102 -6.67 -37.61 -5.22
C ASN A 102 -5.89 -38.00 -3.96
N GLN A 103 -5.40 -37.04 -3.20
CA GLN A 103 -4.60 -37.27 -1.99
C GLN A 103 -5.31 -36.68 -0.77
N ARG A 104 -5.29 -37.46 0.32
CA ARG A 104 -5.73 -36.95 1.62
C ARG A 104 -4.71 -35.95 2.15
N GLN A 105 -5.21 -34.88 2.73
CA GLN A 105 -4.44 -33.81 3.34
C GLN A 105 -4.99 -33.52 4.73
N ASN A 106 -4.14 -33.06 5.63
CA ASN A 106 -4.60 -32.60 6.92
C ASN A 106 -5.28 -31.23 6.79
N ARG A 107 -6.13 -30.90 7.76
CA ARG A 107 -6.92 -29.65 7.78
C ARG A 107 -6.05 -28.41 7.65
N LEU A 108 -4.92 -28.36 8.41
CA LEU A 108 -4.02 -27.20 8.39
C LEU A 108 -3.42 -26.95 7.01
N GLU A 109 -2.96 -27.97 6.30
CA GLU A 109 -2.38 -27.81 4.95
C GLU A 109 -3.41 -27.28 3.94
N VAL A 110 -4.66 -27.76 4.03
CA VAL A 110 -5.75 -27.25 3.19
C VAL A 110 -6.08 -25.79 3.52
N VAL A 111 -6.17 -25.46 4.80
CA VAL A 111 -6.38 -24.07 5.26
C VAL A 111 -5.25 -23.17 4.75
N LYS A 112 -3.99 -23.57 4.90
CA LYS A 112 -2.83 -22.82 4.39
C LYS A 112 -2.92 -22.56 2.89
N MET A 113 -3.32 -23.55 2.12
CA MET A 113 -3.47 -23.44 0.66
C MET A 113 -4.57 -22.43 0.28
N VAL A 114 -5.76 -22.57 0.87
CA VAL A 114 -6.90 -21.69 0.57
C VAL A 114 -6.64 -20.26 1.04
N VAL A 115 -6.09 -20.09 2.24
CA VAL A 115 -5.70 -18.78 2.80
C VAL A 115 -4.62 -18.11 1.94
N ALA A 116 -3.62 -18.87 1.45
CA ALA A 116 -2.60 -18.31 0.58
C ALA A 116 -3.17 -17.82 -0.75
N ASP A 117 -4.20 -18.50 -1.29
CA ASP A 117 -4.90 -18.07 -2.49
C ASP A 117 -5.72 -16.79 -2.23
N PHE A 118 -6.46 -16.76 -1.14
CA PHE A 118 -7.19 -15.57 -0.69
C PHE A 118 -6.25 -14.36 -0.54
N VAL A 119 -5.12 -14.51 0.15
CA VAL A 119 -4.12 -13.45 0.33
C VAL A 119 -3.62 -12.94 -1.02
N ARG A 120 -3.37 -13.81 -2.00
CA ARG A 120 -2.89 -13.42 -3.34
C ARG A 120 -3.90 -12.61 -4.13
N LYS A 121 -5.19 -12.90 -4.00
CA LYS A 121 -6.28 -12.22 -4.72
C LYS A 121 -6.50 -10.79 -4.24
N ARG A 122 -6.22 -10.47 -2.96
CA ARG A 122 -6.48 -9.17 -2.34
C ARG A 122 -5.28 -8.23 -2.39
N GLN A 123 -5.23 -7.34 -3.38
CA GLN A 123 -4.07 -6.45 -3.60
C GLN A 123 -4.09 -5.15 -2.77
N ASP A 124 -5.27 -4.67 -2.42
CA ASP A 124 -5.44 -3.36 -1.78
C ASP A 124 -5.60 -3.44 -0.25
N ASP A 125 -5.83 -4.64 0.31
CA ASP A 125 -6.05 -4.87 1.74
C ASP A 125 -4.74 -5.07 2.51
N ARG A 126 -4.74 -4.73 3.82
CA ARG A 126 -3.69 -5.18 4.74
C ARG A 126 -4.14 -6.46 5.41
N ILE A 127 -3.29 -7.47 5.35
CA ILE A 127 -3.61 -8.76 5.96
C ILE A 127 -2.54 -9.10 6.98
N GLY A 128 -2.97 -9.51 8.18
CA GLY A 128 -2.12 -10.08 9.21
C GLY A 128 -2.56 -11.49 9.58
N VAL A 129 -1.70 -12.22 10.28
CA VAL A 129 -1.98 -13.60 10.69
C VAL A 129 -1.66 -13.78 12.17
N VAL A 130 -2.62 -14.34 12.88
CA VAL A 130 -2.48 -14.86 14.24
C VAL A 130 -2.71 -16.35 14.19
N VAL A 131 -1.77 -17.15 14.66
CA VAL A 131 -1.96 -18.58 14.88
C VAL A 131 -2.26 -18.79 16.35
N PHE A 132 -3.11 -19.76 16.68
CA PHE A 132 -3.46 -20.02 18.06
C PHE A 132 -3.60 -21.52 18.36
N GLY A 133 -3.33 -21.87 19.56
CA GLY A 133 -3.61 -23.12 20.24
C GLY A 133 -4.05 -22.77 21.65
N LYS A 134 -3.30 -23.17 22.69
CA LYS A 134 -3.51 -22.73 24.08
C LYS A 134 -3.28 -21.21 24.24
N ASP A 135 -2.27 -20.67 23.55
CA ASP A 135 -1.92 -19.26 23.52
C ASP A 135 -1.86 -18.74 22.08
N PRO A 136 -2.32 -17.50 21.82
CA PRO A 136 -2.22 -16.91 20.51
C PRO A 136 -0.81 -16.37 20.25
N TYR A 137 -0.31 -16.58 19.02
CA TYR A 137 0.95 -16.05 18.52
C TYR A 137 0.73 -15.23 17.25
N THR A 138 1.20 -13.99 17.23
CA THR A 138 1.14 -13.17 16.02
C THR A 138 2.25 -13.58 15.05
N LEU A 139 1.88 -14.31 14.02
CA LEU A 139 2.79 -14.74 12.95
C LEU A 139 3.19 -13.57 12.06
N SER A 140 2.24 -12.71 11.72
CA SER A 140 2.44 -11.54 10.88
C SER A 140 1.58 -10.37 11.37
N PRO A 141 2.14 -9.16 11.53
CA PRO A 141 1.35 -7.95 11.66
C PRO A 141 0.62 -7.65 10.34
N LEU A 142 -0.25 -6.64 10.34
CA LEU A 142 -0.89 -6.14 9.13
C LEU A 142 0.15 -5.69 8.10
N THR A 143 0.10 -6.25 6.90
CA THR A 143 1.06 -5.97 5.83
C THR A 143 0.41 -5.98 4.45
N TRP A 144 0.96 -5.21 3.51
CA TRP A 144 0.65 -5.30 2.08
C TRP A 144 1.57 -6.28 1.34
N ASP A 145 2.62 -6.81 1.99
CA ASP A 145 3.57 -7.73 1.36
C ASP A 145 3.00 -9.16 1.32
N ARG A 146 2.30 -9.46 0.21
CA ARG A 146 1.67 -10.77 -0.04
C ARG A 146 2.69 -11.89 -0.15
N GLN A 147 3.84 -11.59 -0.75
CA GLN A 147 4.87 -12.61 -0.94
C GLN A 147 5.47 -13.04 0.40
N TRP A 148 5.81 -12.07 1.23
CA TRP A 148 6.31 -12.34 2.56
C TRP A 148 5.26 -13.06 3.43
N LEU A 149 4.00 -12.61 3.39
CA LEU A 149 2.91 -13.22 4.16
C LEU A 149 2.68 -14.67 3.75
N THR A 150 2.66 -14.96 2.45
CA THR A 150 2.53 -16.33 1.94
C THR A 150 3.69 -17.22 2.39
N GLN A 151 4.92 -16.70 2.43
CA GLN A 151 6.08 -17.44 2.96
C GLN A 151 5.95 -17.72 4.45
N GLN A 152 5.41 -16.79 5.25
CA GLN A 152 5.15 -17.03 6.66
C GLN A 152 4.08 -18.10 6.87
N LEU A 153 2.97 -18.05 6.11
CA LEU A 153 1.92 -19.08 6.14
C LEU A 153 2.46 -20.48 5.85
N GLN A 154 3.38 -20.63 4.90
CA GLN A 154 3.99 -21.93 4.60
C GLN A 154 4.80 -22.52 5.79
N ARG A 155 5.29 -21.68 6.69
CA ARG A 155 6.05 -22.08 7.88
C ARG A 155 5.17 -22.47 9.06
N VAL A 156 3.86 -22.26 8.96
CA VAL A 156 2.93 -22.65 10.01
C VAL A 156 2.89 -24.17 10.10
N GLU A 157 3.14 -24.67 11.30
CA GLU A 157 3.15 -26.10 11.60
C GLU A 157 2.37 -26.35 12.89
N ILE A 158 1.75 -27.51 12.99
CA ILE A 158 1.10 -27.96 14.23
C ILE A 158 2.16 -28.14 15.29
N GLY A 159 1.87 -27.63 16.50
CA GLY A 159 2.82 -27.64 17.60
C GLY A 159 3.75 -26.41 17.67
N MET A 160 3.58 -25.41 16.80
CA MET A 160 4.25 -24.09 16.95
C MET A 160 3.88 -23.40 18.25
N VAL A 161 2.69 -23.63 18.74
CA VAL A 161 2.18 -23.16 20.04
C VAL A 161 1.75 -24.36 20.87
N GLU A 162 1.65 -24.18 22.19
CA GLU A 162 1.20 -25.23 23.09
C GLU A 162 -0.20 -25.70 22.71
N ASP A 163 -0.43 -27.01 22.77
CA ASP A 163 -1.68 -27.63 22.34
C ASP A 163 -2.88 -27.19 23.20
N GLY A 164 -3.99 -27.00 22.55
CA GLY A 164 -5.23 -26.49 23.11
C GLY A 164 -5.92 -25.54 22.13
N THR A 165 -7.11 -25.07 22.44
CA THR A 165 -7.94 -24.18 21.61
C THR A 165 -8.50 -23.06 22.45
N ALA A 166 -7.81 -21.90 22.46
CA ALA A 166 -8.17 -20.69 23.20
C ALA A 166 -8.82 -19.64 22.28
N ILE A 167 -10.05 -19.88 21.84
CA ILE A 167 -10.78 -19.00 20.88
C ILE A 167 -10.86 -17.56 21.40
N GLY A 168 -11.23 -17.36 22.67
CA GLY A 168 -11.35 -16.01 23.26
C GLY A 168 -10.03 -15.25 23.25
N ALA A 169 -8.92 -15.91 23.59
CA ALA A 169 -7.60 -15.30 23.55
C ALA A 169 -7.16 -14.96 22.10
N ALA A 170 -7.48 -15.82 21.15
CA ALA A 170 -7.22 -15.58 19.71
C ALA A 170 -7.95 -14.34 19.21
N ILE A 171 -9.23 -14.17 19.55
CA ILE A 171 -10.03 -12.98 19.19
C ILE A 171 -9.40 -11.72 19.80
N VAL A 172 -9.03 -11.75 21.10
CA VAL A 172 -8.39 -10.59 21.76
C VAL A 172 -7.07 -10.24 21.10
N ALA A 173 -6.23 -11.24 20.78
CA ALA A 173 -4.96 -11.01 20.10
C ALA A 173 -5.16 -10.40 18.70
N ALA A 174 -6.11 -10.91 17.93
CA ALA A 174 -6.46 -10.38 16.60
C ALA A 174 -7.03 -8.95 16.71
N ALA A 175 -7.96 -8.71 17.61
CA ALA A 175 -8.56 -7.40 17.84
C ALA A 175 -7.50 -6.36 18.28
N ASN A 176 -6.52 -6.76 19.09
CA ASN A 176 -5.43 -5.89 19.51
C ASN A 176 -4.54 -5.44 18.31
N ARG A 177 -4.48 -6.21 17.23
CA ARG A 177 -3.77 -5.82 15.99
C ARG A 177 -4.58 -4.86 15.12
N LEU A 178 -5.90 -4.85 15.29
CA LEU A 178 -6.83 -4.02 14.52
C LEU A 178 -7.26 -2.73 15.25
N LYS A 179 -7.13 -2.67 16.57
CA LYS A 179 -7.69 -1.55 17.38
C LYS A 179 -7.20 -0.17 16.95
N ASP A 180 -5.90 -0.05 16.62
CA ASP A 180 -5.25 1.20 16.23
C ASP A 180 -5.20 1.39 14.69
N SER A 181 -5.90 0.53 13.96
CA SER A 181 -5.98 0.63 12.50
C SER A 181 -6.82 1.85 12.09
N PRO A 182 -6.35 2.63 11.09
CA PRO A 182 -7.11 3.72 10.49
C PRO A 182 -8.17 3.24 9.49
N ALA A 183 -8.22 1.94 9.14
CA ALA A 183 -9.20 1.41 8.18
C ALA A 183 -10.62 1.55 8.73
N GLU A 184 -11.57 1.91 7.87
CA GLU A 184 -12.98 2.00 8.24
C GLU A 184 -13.56 0.62 8.54
N GLU A 185 -13.19 -0.38 7.72
CA GLU A 185 -13.64 -1.76 7.87
C GLU A 185 -12.51 -2.64 8.43
N LYS A 186 -12.81 -3.35 9.50
CA LYS A 186 -11.89 -4.23 10.24
C LYS A 186 -12.50 -5.60 10.39
N VAL A 187 -11.79 -6.60 9.91
CA VAL A 187 -12.32 -7.97 9.82
C VAL A 187 -11.36 -8.97 10.48
N ILE A 188 -11.94 -9.89 11.25
CA ILE A 188 -11.26 -11.10 11.71
C ILE A 188 -11.91 -12.29 11.01
N ILE A 189 -11.11 -13.16 10.41
CA ILE A 189 -11.56 -14.48 9.93
C ILE A 189 -10.96 -15.52 10.86
N LEU A 190 -11.81 -16.12 11.68
CA LEU A 190 -11.43 -17.13 12.67
C LEU A 190 -11.69 -18.52 12.10
N LEU A 191 -10.64 -19.32 11.95
CA LEU A 191 -10.72 -20.72 11.53
C LEU A 191 -10.37 -21.63 12.68
N THR A 192 -11.25 -22.57 12.98
CA THR A 192 -11.02 -23.60 14.01
C THR A 192 -11.79 -24.87 13.66
N ASP A 193 -11.29 -26.00 14.13
CA ASP A 193 -11.95 -27.30 14.00
C ASP A 193 -12.37 -27.88 15.37
N GLY A 194 -12.18 -27.11 16.45
CA GLY A 194 -12.34 -27.59 17.81
C GLY A 194 -13.32 -26.85 18.68
N VAL A 195 -13.46 -27.36 19.87
CA VAL A 195 -14.21 -26.76 20.99
C VAL A 195 -13.24 -25.90 21.79
N ASN A 196 -13.68 -24.73 22.25
CA ASN A 196 -12.90 -23.92 23.20
C ASN A 196 -12.63 -24.72 24.49
N ASN A 197 -11.41 -25.20 24.65
CA ASN A 197 -11.00 -26.02 25.80
C ASN A 197 -10.05 -25.30 26.78
N VAL A 198 -9.65 -24.06 26.43
CA VAL A 198 -8.83 -23.18 27.26
C VAL A 198 -9.58 -21.88 27.50
N THR A 199 -9.95 -21.60 28.74
CA THR A 199 -10.78 -20.44 29.10
C THR A 199 -9.95 -19.35 29.78
N THR A 200 -8.88 -18.90 29.16
CA THR A 200 -8.12 -17.73 29.64
C THR A 200 -8.95 -16.46 29.47
N VAL A 201 -9.70 -16.37 28.37
CA VAL A 201 -10.67 -15.29 28.07
C VAL A 201 -11.94 -15.96 27.56
N GLU A 202 -13.10 -15.54 28.08
CA GLU A 202 -14.37 -16.04 27.60
C GLU A 202 -14.63 -15.58 26.16
N PRO A 203 -14.89 -16.50 25.21
CA PRO A 203 -15.04 -16.13 23.79
C PRO A 203 -16.17 -15.14 23.53
N ALA A 204 -17.31 -15.25 24.24
CA ALA A 204 -18.42 -14.32 24.10
C ALA A 204 -18.04 -12.89 24.52
N LEU A 205 -17.29 -12.74 25.61
CA LEU A 205 -16.80 -11.43 26.06
C LEU A 205 -15.76 -10.85 25.08
N ALA A 206 -14.90 -11.69 24.52
CA ALA A 206 -13.95 -11.29 23.51
C ALA A 206 -14.66 -10.77 22.24
N ALA A 207 -15.72 -11.46 21.79
CA ALA A 207 -16.54 -11.06 20.66
C ALA A 207 -17.25 -9.72 20.92
N GLN A 208 -17.85 -9.52 22.10
CA GLN A 208 -18.45 -8.24 22.47
C GLN A 208 -17.43 -7.09 22.47
N THR A 209 -16.22 -7.35 22.95
CA THR A 209 -15.13 -6.36 22.92
C THR A 209 -14.72 -6.01 21.49
N ALA A 210 -14.61 -7.01 20.62
CA ALA A 210 -14.33 -6.80 19.19
C ALA A 210 -15.44 -5.98 18.51
N ALA A 211 -16.70 -6.30 18.78
CA ALA A 211 -17.85 -5.54 18.28
C ALA A 211 -17.82 -4.07 18.72
N ALA A 212 -17.47 -3.79 19.99
CA ALA A 212 -17.34 -2.44 20.52
C ALA A 212 -16.19 -1.64 19.84
N LEU A 213 -15.20 -2.32 19.26
CA LEU A 213 -14.12 -1.73 18.47
C LEU A 213 -14.49 -1.60 16.98
N GLY A 214 -15.71 -1.95 16.57
CA GLY A 214 -16.15 -1.95 15.18
C GLY A 214 -15.49 -3.06 14.34
N ILE A 215 -15.08 -4.15 14.96
CA ILE A 215 -14.44 -5.29 14.30
C ILE A 215 -15.48 -6.36 14.03
N ARG A 216 -15.61 -6.77 12.76
CA ARG A 216 -16.49 -7.86 12.32
C ARG A 216 -15.73 -9.18 12.34
N ILE A 217 -16.36 -10.24 12.85
CA ILE A 217 -15.74 -11.57 12.93
C ILE A 217 -16.52 -12.56 12.09
N TYR A 218 -15.87 -13.11 11.07
CA TYR A 218 -16.32 -14.30 10.36
C TYR A 218 -15.73 -15.52 11.04
N THR A 219 -16.57 -16.50 11.35
CA THR A 219 -16.12 -17.75 11.97
C THR A 219 -16.31 -18.90 10.99
N ILE A 220 -15.26 -19.69 10.80
CA ILE A 220 -15.25 -20.84 9.88
C ILE A 220 -14.93 -22.09 10.70
N GLY A 221 -15.90 -22.96 10.84
CA GLY A 221 -15.69 -24.32 11.34
C GLY A 221 -15.16 -25.21 10.22
N VAL A 222 -14.08 -25.94 10.48
CA VAL A 222 -13.40 -26.75 9.46
C VAL A 222 -13.41 -28.22 9.87
N GLY A 223 -13.83 -29.10 8.97
CA GLY A 223 -13.75 -30.56 9.19
C GLY A 223 -15.02 -31.29 8.79
N SER A 224 -14.94 -32.62 8.74
CA SER A 224 -16.06 -33.48 8.40
C SER A 224 -16.89 -33.85 9.62
N LEU A 225 -18.19 -34.01 9.43
CA LEU A 225 -19.09 -34.52 10.48
C LEU A 225 -18.87 -36.04 10.63
N GLY A 226 -18.52 -36.46 11.86
CA GLY A 226 -18.35 -37.87 12.20
C GLY A 226 -16.90 -38.28 12.48
N PRO A 227 -16.65 -39.60 12.49
CA PRO A 227 -15.30 -40.12 12.76
C PRO A 227 -14.35 -39.83 11.61
N VAL A 228 -13.21 -39.22 11.88
CA VAL A 228 -12.19 -38.81 10.92
C VAL A 228 -10.90 -39.58 11.11
N PRO A 229 -10.13 -39.85 10.05
CA PRO A 229 -8.80 -40.49 10.15
C PRO A 229 -7.80 -39.51 10.79
N TYR A 230 -7.22 -39.92 11.90
CA TYR A 230 -6.25 -39.15 12.65
C TYR A 230 -4.91 -39.90 12.68
N PRO A 231 -3.80 -39.31 12.23
CA PRO A 231 -2.50 -39.97 12.26
C PRO A 231 -1.93 -40.02 13.68
N THR A 232 -1.52 -41.20 14.10
CA THR A 232 -0.81 -41.41 15.36
C THR A 232 0.48 -42.19 15.09
N THR A 233 1.48 -41.99 15.94
CA THR A 233 2.75 -42.73 15.84
C THR A 233 2.76 -43.86 16.83
N ASP A 234 3.02 -45.10 16.37
CA ASP A 234 3.18 -46.27 17.24
C ASP A 234 4.55 -46.26 17.96
N ALA A 235 4.75 -47.16 18.90
CA ALA A 235 6.01 -47.29 19.65
C ALA A 235 7.24 -47.60 18.76
N PHE A 236 7.04 -47.95 17.51
CA PHE A 236 8.07 -48.24 16.51
C PHE A 236 8.29 -47.09 15.50
N GLY A 237 7.66 -45.93 15.74
CA GLY A 237 7.79 -44.78 14.84
C GLY A 237 6.97 -44.87 13.54
N ARG A 238 6.01 -45.82 13.43
CA ARG A 238 5.19 -45.98 12.24
C ARG A 238 3.90 -45.19 12.38
N THR A 239 3.52 -44.49 11.35
CA THR A 239 2.23 -43.79 11.30
C THR A 239 1.09 -44.82 11.22
N ARG A 240 0.13 -44.72 12.14
CA ARG A 240 -1.12 -45.47 12.17
C ARG A 240 -2.28 -44.48 12.14
N TYR A 241 -3.35 -44.84 11.46
CA TYR A 241 -4.55 -44.05 11.46
C TYR A 241 -5.58 -44.61 12.44
N VAL A 242 -6.04 -43.79 13.33
CA VAL A 242 -7.15 -44.09 14.24
C VAL A 242 -8.35 -43.24 13.87
N SER A 243 -9.53 -43.80 14.09
CA SER A 243 -10.77 -43.04 13.85
C SER A 243 -11.09 -42.26 15.11
N VAL A 244 -11.08 -40.92 15.02
CA VAL A 244 -11.36 -40.00 16.13
C VAL A 244 -12.56 -39.17 15.80
N GLN A 245 -13.43 -38.93 16.78
CA GLN A 245 -14.52 -37.97 16.65
C GLN A 245 -14.06 -36.62 17.17
N ILE A 246 -14.02 -35.63 16.31
CA ILE A 246 -13.70 -34.24 16.64
C ILE A 246 -15.02 -33.49 16.71
N ASN A 247 -15.27 -32.85 17.84
CA ASN A 247 -16.47 -32.06 18.07
C ASN A 247 -16.15 -30.59 17.77
N LEU A 248 -17.09 -29.90 17.14
CA LEU A 248 -17.05 -28.47 16.90
C LEU A 248 -18.17 -27.81 17.70
N ASP A 249 -17.90 -26.68 18.32
CA ASP A 249 -18.90 -25.89 19.03
C ASP A 249 -19.50 -24.84 18.05
N GLU A 250 -20.40 -25.32 17.21
CA GLU A 250 -21.06 -24.47 16.22
C GLU A 250 -21.87 -23.33 16.85
N ASP A 251 -22.53 -23.60 17.98
CA ASP A 251 -23.36 -22.59 18.67
C ASP A 251 -22.50 -21.44 19.16
N LEU A 252 -21.32 -21.71 19.72
CA LEU A 252 -20.36 -20.70 20.13
C LEU A 252 -19.85 -19.88 18.93
N LEU A 253 -19.46 -20.54 17.84
CA LEU A 253 -18.93 -19.87 16.64
C LEU A 253 -20.01 -18.98 15.99
N ARG A 254 -21.22 -19.47 15.90
CA ARG A 254 -22.39 -18.71 15.42
C ARG A 254 -22.65 -17.48 16.28
N HIS A 255 -22.63 -17.65 17.60
CA HIS A 255 -22.83 -16.55 18.53
C HIS A 255 -21.75 -15.47 18.41
N ILE A 256 -20.47 -15.84 18.27
CA ILE A 256 -19.35 -14.92 18.05
C ILE A 256 -19.58 -14.09 16.78
N ALA A 257 -19.94 -14.74 15.68
CA ALA A 257 -20.21 -14.09 14.40
C ALA A 257 -21.41 -13.11 14.51
N GLU A 258 -22.53 -13.55 15.06
CA GLU A 258 -23.75 -12.74 15.18
C GLU A 258 -23.53 -11.47 16.02
N VAL A 259 -22.86 -11.58 17.17
CA VAL A 259 -22.59 -10.44 18.07
C VAL A 259 -21.73 -9.37 17.38
N THR A 260 -20.86 -9.77 16.46
CA THR A 260 -19.96 -8.85 15.75
C THR A 260 -20.47 -8.40 14.38
N GLY A 261 -21.66 -8.87 13.96
CA GLY A 261 -22.24 -8.57 12.65
C GLY A 261 -21.58 -9.33 11.49
N GLY A 262 -20.83 -10.39 11.78
CA GLY A 262 -20.30 -11.32 10.80
C GLY A 262 -21.23 -12.52 10.55
N GLN A 263 -20.66 -13.56 9.94
CA GLN A 263 -21.40 -14.81 9.65
C GLN A 263 -20.57 -16.03 10.04
N TYR A 264 -21.27 -17.10 10.42
CA TYR A 264 -20.70 -18.43 10.65
C TYR A 264 -20.80 -19.26 9.38
N TYR A 265 -19.72 -19.96 9.07
CA TYR A 265 -19.65 -20.92 7.98
C TYR A 265 -19.08 -22.24 8.47
N PHE A 266 -19.46 -23.33 7.75
CA PHE A 266 -18.90 -24.65 7.97
C PHE A 266 -18.35 -25.19 6.65
N ALA A 267 -17.11 -25.65 6.67
CA ALA A 267 -16.42 -26.25 5.51
C ALA A 267 -16.11 -27.71 5.78
N ALA A 268 -16.83 -28.61 5.12
CA ALA A 268 -16.61 -30.06 5.21
C ALA A 268 -15.55 -30.55 4.19
N ASN A 269 -15.23 -29.77 3.20
CA ASN A 269 -14.27 -30.11 2.13
C ASN A 269 -13.53 -28.85 1.63
N THR A 270 -12.54 -29.09 0.75
CA THR A 270 -11.67 -28.01 0.22
C THR A 270 -12.44 -27.02 -0.62
N GLU A 271 -13.38 -27.50 -1.43
CA GLU A 271 -14.20 -26.69 -2.34
C GLU A 271 -15.10 -25.74 -1.56
N GLU A 272 -15.78 -26.22 -0.52
CA GLU A 272 -16.61 -25.39 0.36
C GLU A 272 -15.77 -24.31 1.07
N LEU A 273 -14.56 -24.65 1.53
CA LEU A 273 -13.68 -23.67 2.14
C LEU A 273 -13.27 -22.55 1.16
N GLN A 274 -13.04 -22.88 -0.10
CA GLN A 274 -12.77 -21.89 -1.15
C GLN A 274 -13.99 -21.00 -1.42
N GLU A 275 -15.17 -21.60 -1.55
CA GLU A 275 -16.43 -20.86 -1.77
C GLU A 275 -16.73 -19.88 -0.59
N ILE A 276 -16.48 -20.30 0.65
CA ILE A 276 -16.63 -19.44 1.84
C ILE A 276 -15.71 -18.22 1.74
N TYR A 277 -14.45 -18.40 1.38
CA TYR A 277 -13.54 -17.28 1.21
C TYR A 277 -13.95 -16.33 0.06
N GLU A 278 -14.49 -16.87 -1.02
CA GLU A 278 -15.04 -16.07 -2.12
C GLU A 278 -16.33 -15.32 -1.70
N GLU A 279 -17.15 -15.93 -0.86
CA GLU A 279 -18.32 -15.26 -0.28
C GLU A 279 -17.93 -14.10 0.65
N ILE A 280 -16.98 -14.33 1.55
CA ILE A 280 -16.46 -13.29 2.45
C ILE A 280 -15.83 -12.16 1.61
N ASP A 281 -15.09 -12.50 0.55
CA ASP A 281 -14.52 -11.53 -0.38
C ASP A 281 -15.60 -10.63 -0.99
N ARG A 282 -16.71 -11.24 -1.44
CA ARG A 282 -17.84 -10.53 -2.04
C ARG A 282 -18.58 -9.63 -1.03
N LEU A 283 -18.77 -10.10 0.21
CA LEU A 283 -19.47 -9.34 1.26
C LEU A 283 -18.67 -8.11 1.69
N GLU A 284 -17.35 -8.21 1.65
CA GLU A 284 -16.43 -7.15 2.09
C GLU A 284 -15.92 -6.27 0.94
N GLN A 285 -16.36 -6.51 -0.31
CA GLN A 285 -16.10 -5.60 -1.44
C GLN A 285 -17.00 -4.37 -1.33
N THR A 286 -16.56 -3.36 -0.61
CA THR A 286 -17.23 -2.06 -0.62
C THR A 286 -16.73 -1.26 -1.84
N PRO A 287 -17.60 -0.69 -2.70
CA PRO A 287 -17.17 0.20 -3.76
C PRO A 287 -16.66 1.51 -3.14
N MET A 288 -15.35 1.68 -3.05
CA MET A 288 -14.74 2.89 -2.52
C MET A 288 -14.40 3.88 -3.62
N GLU A 289 -14.80 5.15 -3.41
CA GLU A 289 -14.21 6.28 -4.10
C GLU A 289 -12.80 6.51 -3.53
N ILE A 290 -11.79 6.02 -4.24
CA ILE A 290 -10.39 6.11 -3.82
C ILE A 290 -9.91 7.55 -4.03
N PRO A 291 -9.56 8.33 -2.99
CA PRO A 291 -8.92 9.62 -3.18
C PRO A 291 -7.54 9.44 -3.81
N GLU A 292 -7.39 9.92 -5.02
CA GLU A 292 -6.16 9.84 -5.81
C GLU A 292 -5.12 10.85 -5.29
N TYR A 293 -4.17 10.42 -4.45
CA TYR A 293 -3.04 11.26 -4.06
C TYR A 293 -1.95 11.23 -5.13
N GLN A 294 -1.79 12.37 -5.82
CA GLN A 294 -0.75 12.53 -6.83
C GLN A 294 0.54 13.08 -6.20
N ILE A 295 1.59 12.28 -6.19
CA ILE A 295 2.92 12.78 -5.81
C ILE A 295 3.45 13.62 -6.96
N GLN A 296 3.58 14.92 -6.72
CA GLN A 296 4.07 15.89 -7.68
C GLN A 296 5.54 16.23 -7.40
N ALA A 297 6.41 15.97 -8.36
CA ALA A 297 7.80 16.43 -8.29
C ALA A 297 7.91 17.83 -8.89
N PRO A 298 8.43 18.81 -8.14
CA PRO A 298 8.62 20.17 -8.64
C PRO A 298 9.82 20.21 -9.58
N LEU A 299 9.64 20.83 -10.75
CA LEU A 299 10.67 21.00 -11.77
C LEU A 299 11.30 22.40 -11.76
N TYR A 300 10.92 23.29 -10.85
CA TYR A 300 11.35 24.68 -10.79
C TYR A 300 12.89 24.85 -10.77
N LEU A 301 13.60 23.91 -10.14
CA LEU A 301 15.05 23.96 -10.02
C LEU A 301 15.76 23.96 -11.37
N TYR A 302 15.30 23.16 -12.33
CA TYR A 302 15.88 23.12 -13.68
C TYR A 302 15.69 24.43 -14.42
N PHE A 303 14.54 25.06 -14.30
CA PHE A 303 14.26 26.35 -14.91
C PHE A 303 15.04 27.49 -14.22
N LEU A 304 15.18 27.44 -12.90
CA LEU A 304 15.96 28.39 -12.12
C LEU A 304 17.44 28.32 -12.53
N LEU A 305 18.04 27.12 -12.55
CA LEU A 305 19.44 26.93 -12.92
C LEU A 305 19.67 27.35 -14.38
N GLY A 306 18.77 26.99 -15.30
CA GLY A 306 18.86 27.42 -16.70
C GLY A 306 18.83 28.95 -16.84
N GLY A 307 17.93 29.62 -16.10
CA GLY A 307 17.83 31.07 -16.07
C GLY A 307 19.11 31.74 -15.51
N LEU A 308 19.69 31.14 -14.45
CA LEU A 308 20.94 31.63 -13.84
C LEU A 308 22.12 31.50 -14.82
N VAL A 309 22.23 30.37 -15.50
CA VAL A 309 23.30 30.16 -16.51
C VAL A 309 23.20 31.17 -17.65
N LEU A 310 21.98 31.42 -18.19
CA LEU A 310 21.76 32.42 -19.24
C LEU A 310 22.13 33.83 -18.76
N LEU A 311 21.81 34.17 -17.54
CA LEU A 311 22.11 35.49 -16.94
C LEU A 311 23.60 35.66 -16.72
N LEU A 312 24.31 34.65 -16.23
CA LEU A 312 25.77 34.66 -16.10
C LEU A 312 26.47 34.79 -17.46
N LEU A 313 25.98 34.06 -18.47
CA LEU A 313 26.50 34.14 -19.83
C LEU A 313 26.27 35.53 -20.42
N GLU A 314 25.12 36.17 -20.20
CA GLU A 314 24.81 37.55 -20.60
C GLU A 314 25.82 38.52 -20.01
N ILE A 315 26.05 38.45 -18.68
CA ILE A 315 26.99 39.31 -17.94
C ILE A 315 28.40 39.11 -18.49
N LEU A 316 28.88 37.89 -18.65
CA LEU A 316 30.20 37.57 -19.21
C LEU A 316 30.38 38.14 -20.61
N LEU A 317 29.44 37.92 -21.50
CA LEU A 317 29.51 38.44 -22.88
C LEU A 317 29.49 39.97 -22.90
N ARG A 318 28.74 40.60 -22.05
CA ARG A 318 28.62 42.05 -21.95
C ARG A 318 29.87 42.71 -21.39
N GLU A 319 30.47 42.12 -20.37
CA GLU A 319 31.66 42.74 -19.70
C GLU A 319 33.00 42.38 -20.38
N THR A 320 33.03 41.27 -21.17
CA THR A 320 34.28 40.83 -21.86
C THR A 320 34.26 41.18 -23.36
N TRP A 321 33.42 40.50 -24.13
CA TRP A 321 33.51 40.55 -25.62
C TRP A 321 32.72 41.70 -26.25
N LEU A 322 31.61 42.12 -25.64
CA LEU A 322 30.73 43.16 -26.16
C LEU A 322 30.79 44.42 -25.34
N ARG A 323 31.87 44.61 -24.59
CA ARG A 323 32.09 45.81 -23.77
C ARG A 323 32.10 47.03 -24.71
N ARG A 324 31.14 47.92 -24.49
CA ARG A 324 31.12 49.22 -25.16
C ARG A 324 32.02 50.16 -24.40
N ILE A 325 33.13 50.51 -25.02
CA ILE A 325 33.94 51.62 -24.57
C ILE A 325 33.16 52.89 -24.87
N PRO A 326 32.92 53.78 -23.92
CA PRO A 326 32.11 54.99 -24.09
C PRO A 326 32.70 55.92 -25.13
#